data_70cd42004b910be291ebc17d31cd92b6
#
_entry.id   70cd42004b910be291ebc17d31cd92b6
#
_cell.length_a   1.000
_cell.length_b   1.000
_cell.length_c   1.000
_cell.angle_alpha   90.00
_cell.angle_beta   90.00
_cell.angle_gamma   90.00
#
_symmetry.space_group_name_H-M   'P 1'
#
loop_
_entity.id
_entity.type
_entity.pdbx_description
1 polymer ?
#
loop_
_entity_poly.entity_id
_entity_poly.type
_entity_poly.pdbx_seq_one_letter_code
_entity_poly.pdbx_strand_id
1 'polypeptide(L)'
;MTFIKDIIKEIGDDYTQVAADIDNSETYVDSGCYIFNALVSGSIFGGVSANKITAIAGESSTGKTFFSLAVVQNFLDSNPDGICLYFDTESAITREMLESRGVDTKRTVVLNVVTIEEFRQKALQAVDKYLKLPEDKRQPMMMVL
;
A
#
# COMPACT_ATOMS: atom_id res chain seq x y z
N MET A 1 24.74 10.42 27.23
CA MET A 1 24.66 9.71 25.92
C MET A 1 24.86 8.19 26.02
N THR A 2 25.53 7.68 27.03
CA THR A 2 25.78 6.23 27.22
C THR A 2 24.48 5.45 27.52
N PHE A 3 23.64 5.95 28.42
CA PHE A 3 22.42 5.27 28.88
C PHE A 3 21.40 5.00 27.77
N ILE A 4 21.19 5.94 26.82
CA ILE A 4 20.30 5.74 25.68
C ILE A 4 20.79 4.59 24.78
N LYS A 5 22.12 4.53 24.53
CA LYS A 5 22.71 3.45 23.73
C LYS A 5 22.63 2.10 24.43
N ASP A 6 22.74 2.10 25.76
CA ASP A 6 22.63 0.88 26.56
C ASP A 6 21.17 0.34 26.52
N ILE A 7 20.17 1.22 26.61
CA ILE A 7 18.75 0.83 26.46
C ILE A 7 18.48 0.23 25.07
N ILE A 8 18.92 0.89 23.99
CA ILE A 8 18.72 0.40 22.62
C ILE A 8 19.34 -0.98 22.45
N LYS A 9 20.54 -1.18 23.00
CA LYS A 9 21.24 -2.45 22.94
C LYS A 9 20.55 -3.55 23.76
N GLU A 10 19.93 -3.19 24.89
CA GLU A 10 19.23 -4.13 25.76
C GLU A 10 17.89 -4.57 25.19
N ILE A 11 17.15 -3.65 24.52
CA ILE A 11 15.89 -3.95 23.81
C ILE A 11 16.17 -4.86 22.60
N GLY A 12 17.27 -4.62 21.87
CA GLY A 12 17.85 -5.56 20.89
C GLY A 12 17.00 -5.85 19.66
N ASP A 13 16.06 -4.97 19.27
CA ASP A 13 15.32 -5.09 18.04
C ASP A 13 15.83 -4.09 16.97
N ASP A 14 15.65 -4.44 15.69
CA ASP A 14 16.08 -3.65 14.53
C ASP A 14 15.26 -2.36 14.34
N TYR A 15 14.18 -2.17 15.10
CA TYR A 15 13.25 -1.05 14.97
C TYR A 15 13.44 0.01 16.05
N THR A 16 14.23 -0.27 17.08
CA THR A 16 14.51 0.68 18.16
C THR A 16 15.67 1.60 17.80
N GLN A 17 15.37 2.89 17.64
CA GLN A 17 16.35 3.91 17.26
C GLN A 17 16.12 5.22 18.03
N VAL A 18 17.14 6.06 18.07
CA VAL A 18 17.02 7.41 18.62
C VAL A 18 16.14 8.25 17.72
N ALA A 19 15.23 9.04 18.29
CA ALA A 19 14.30 9.86 17.51
C ALA A 19 15.01 10.82 16.51
N ALA A 20 16.22 11.24 16.81
CA ALA A 20 17.03 12.07 15.91
C ALA A 20 17.56 11.30 14.68
N ASP A 21 17.62 9.98 14.76
CA ASP A 21 18.12 9.11 13.70
C ASP A 21 16.98 8.52 12.84
N ILE A 22 15.73 8.88 13.15
CA ILE A 22 14.57 8.47 12.34
C ILE A 22 14.68 9.12 10.96
N ASP A 23 14.84 8.28 9.95
CA ASP A 23 14.78 8.73 8.56
C ASP A 23 13.33 9.11 8.21
N ASN A 24 13.10 10.40 7.97
CA ASN A 24 11.81 10.95 7.55
C ASN A 24 11.64 10.97 6.02
N SER A 25 12.48 10.25 5.27
CA SER A 25 12.28 10.11 3.83
C SER A 25 10.99 9.32 3.57
N GLU A 26 9.91 10.04 3.38
CA GLU A 26 8.63 9.45 3.02
C GLU A 26 8.54 9.27 1.51
N THR A 27 8.29 8.05 1.07
CA THR A 27 7.94 7.73 -0.30
C THR A 27 6.41 7.78 -0.43
N TYR A 28 5.93 8.40 -1.49
CA TYR A 28 4.49 8.56 -1.73
C TYR A 28 4.07 7.88 -3.02
N VAL A 29 2.83 7.42 -3.04
CA VAL A 29 2.11 7.03 -4.25
C VAL A 29 1.17 8.16 -4.62
N ASP A 30 1.34 8.74 -5.81
CA ASP A 30 0.46 9.78 -6.32
C ASP A 30 -0.99 9.27 -6.39
N SER A 31 -1.93 10.04 -5.91
CA SER A 31 -3.35 9.70 -5.99
C SER A 31 -4.00 10.09 -7.33
N GLY A 32 -3.27 10.82 -8.18
CA GLY A 32 -3.81 11.43 -9.40
C GLY A 32 -4.61 12.71 -9.14
N CYS A 33 -4.68 13.18 -7.90
CA CYS A 33 -5.40 14.38 -7.52
C CYS A 33 -4.51 15.29 -6.64
N TYR A 34 -4.07 16.41 -7.19
CA TYR A 34 -3.19 17.35 -6.49
C TYR A 34 -3.75 17.86 -5.15
N ILE A 35 -5.07 18.12 -5.11
CA ILE A 35 -5.73 18.60 -3.88
C ILE A 35 -5.68 17.51 -2.81
N PHE A 36 -5.97 16.28 -3.19
CA PHE A 36 -5.90 15.16 -2.24
C PHE A 36 -4.46 14.88 -1.78
N ASN A 37 -3.50 14.91 -2.70
CA ASN A 37 -2.08 14.80 -2.34
C ASN A 37 -1.70 15.84 -1.29
N ALA A 38 -2.07 17.10 -1.51
CA ALA A 38 -1.79 18.17 -0.56
C ALA A 38 -2.44 17.94 0.81
N LEU A 39 -3.68 17.42 0.83
CA LEU A 39 -4.41 17.15 2.07
C LEU A 39 -3.78 16.01 2.90
N VAL A 40 -3.29 14.95 2.25
CA VAL A 40 -2.79 13.76 2.96
C VAL A 40 -1.29 13.79 3.24
N SER A 41 -0.50 14.49 2.42
CA SER A 41 0.96 14.52 2.53
C SER A 41 1.55 15.92 2.75
N GLY A 42 0.72 16.97 2.69
CA GLY A 42 1.19 18.36 2.76
C GLY A 42 1.85 18.86 1.47
N SER A 43 1.90 18.05 0.41
CA SER A 43 2.50 18.41 -0.88
C SER A 43 1.61 18.00 -2.05
N ILE A 44 1.43 18.87 -3.03
CA ILE A 44 0.71 18.54 -4.27
C ILE A 44 1.40 17.44 -5.09
N PHE A 45 2.69 17.23 -4.87
CA PHE A 45 3.51 16.20 -5.49
C PHE A 45 3.71 14.96 -4.57
N GLY A 46 3.05 14.92 -3.43
CA GLY A 46 3.05 13.79 -2.53
C GLY A 46 1.99 12.74 -2.90
N GLY A 47 1.21 12.32 -1.94
CA GLY A 47 0.15 11.34 -2.13
C GLY A 47 -0.05 10.44 -0.92
N VAL A 48 -0.47 9.20 -1.17
CA VAL A 48 -0.62 8.19 -0.13
C VAL A 48 0.76 7.69 0.29
N SER A 49 1.05 7.69 1.59
CA SER A 49 2.35 7.23 2.10
C SER A 49 2.59 5.76 1.76
N ALA A 50 3.72 5.46 1.13
CA ALA A 50 4.16 4.08 0.90
C ALA A 50 4.62 3.43 2.21
N ASN A 51 4.67 2.10 2.22
CA ASN A 51 5.06 1.30 3.39
C ASN A 51 4.23 1.55 4.66
N LYS A 52 3.00 2.04 4.47
CA LYS A 52 2.03 2.30 5.55
C LYS A 52 0.67 1.73 5.17
N ILE A 53 -0.18 1.57 6.19
CA ILE A 53 -1.59 1.21 6.00
C ILE A 53 -2.39 2.50 6.00
N THR A 54 -3.09 2.77 4.88
CA THR A 54 -3.97 3.92 4.74
C THR A 54 -5.42 3.46 4.65
N ALA A 55 -6.29 4.04 5.47
CA ALA A 55 -7.72 3.77 5.44
C ALA A 55 -8.47 4.93 4.79
N ILE A 56 -9.37 4.62 3.85
CA ILE A 56 -10.29 5.58 3.22
C ILE A 56 -11.69 5.28 3.74
N ALA A 57 -12.26 6.20 4.52
CA ALA A 57 -13.58 6.08 5.09
C ALA A 57 -14.55 7.08 4.49
N GLY A 58 -15.81 6.70 4.36
CA GLY A 58 -16.90 7.53 3.82
C GLY A 58 -18.16 6.72 3.61
N GLU A 59 -19.27 7.38 3.38
CA GLU A 59 -20.57 6.75 3.10
C GLU A 59 -20.51 5.92 1.81
N SER A 60 -21.52 5.06 1.62
CA SER A 60 -21.64 4.30 0.39
C SER A 60 -21.80 5.25 -0.81
N SER A 61 -21.28 4.83 -1.97
CA SER A 61 -21.37 5.59 -3.24
C SER A 61 -20.66 6.96 -3.25
N THR A 62 -19.75 7.23 -2.31
CA THR A 62 -18.96 8.48 -2.29
C THR A 62 -17.70 8.42 -3.16
N GLY A 63 -17.48 7.33 -3.87
CA GLY A 63 -16.36 7.19 -4.81
C GLY A 63 -15.08 6.58 -4.21
N LYS A 64 -15.13 5.95 -3.02
CA LYS A 64 -13.96 5.31 -2.39
C LYS A 64 -13.23 4.34 -3.33
N THR A 65 -13.99 3.45 -3.97
CA THR A 65 -13.45 2.48 -4.94
C THR A 65 -12.78 3.16 -6.13
N PHE A 66 -13.41 4.21 -6.67
CA PHE A 66 -12.82 4.98 -7.76
C PHE A 66 -11.49 5.60 -7.37
N PHE A 67 -11.45 6.12 -6.15
CA PHE A 67 -10.25 6.74 -5.62
C PHE A 67 -9.13 5.71 -5.40
N SER A 68 -9.45 4.56 -4.80
CA SER A 68 -8.47 3.48 -4.62
C SER A 68 -7.94 2.96 -5.96
N LEU A 69 -8.77 2.84 -7.00
CA LEU A 69 -8.33 2.43 -8.33
C LEU A 69 -7.40 3.47 -8.99
N ALA A 70 -7.62 4.77 -8.77
CA ALA A 70 -6.70 5.80 -9.24
C ALA A 70 -5.32 5.69 -8.58
N VAL A 71 -5.28 5.43 -7.27
CA VAL A 71 -4.02 5.17 -6.55
C VAL A 71 -3.33 3.91 -7.08
N VAL A 72 -4.08 2.82 -7.34
CA VAL A 72 -3.53 1.58 -7.93
C VAL A 72 -2.94 1.85 -9.31
N GLN A 73 -3.65 2.59 -10.17
CA GLN A 73 -3.15 2.96 -11.50
C GLN A 73 -1.82 3.70 -11.39
N ASN A 74 -1.77 4.79 -10.62
CA ASN A 74 -0.57 5.59 -10.46
C ASN A 74 0.59 4.81 -9.83
N PHE A 75 0.29 3.90 -8.89
CA PHE A 75 1.29 3.00 -8.34
C PHE A 75 1.90 2.08 -9.42
N LEU A 76 1.07 1.46 -10.24
CA LEU A 76 1.52 0.56 -11.31
C LEU A 76 2.27 1.32 -12.40
N ASP A 77 1.87 2.55 -12.72
CA ASP A 77 2.55 3.40 -13.70
C ASP A 77 3.93 3.85 -13.21
N SER A 78 4.05 4.16 -11.93
CA SER A 78 5.31 4.56 -11.31
C SER A 78 6.26 3.39 -11.03
N ASN A 79 5.74 2.17 -10.99
CA ASN A 79 6.49 0.94 -10.70
C ASN A 79 6.28 -0.08 -11.81
N PRO A 80 7.11 -0.11 -12.87
CA PRO A 80 6.94 -1.01 -14.02
C PRO A 80 6.85 -2.49 -13.66
N ASP A 81 7.58 -2.92 -12.62
CA ASP A 81 7.56 -4.29 -12.10
C ASP A 81 6.58 -4.47 -10.93
N GLY A 82 5.86 -3.42 -10.54
CA GLY A 82 4.93 -3.44 -9.42
C GLY A 82 3.71 -4.33 -9.68
N ILE A 83 3.17 -4.90 -8.63
CA ILE A 83 1.96 -5.73 -8.64
C ILE A 83 0.93 -5.22 -7.66
N CYS A 84 -0.35 -5.42 -7.98
CA CYS A 84 -1.46 -5.11 -7.09
C CYS A 84 -2.24 -6.37 -6.72
N LEU A 85 -2.50 -6.56 -5.43
CA LEU A 85 -3.44 -7.54 -4.90
C LEU A 85 -4.68 -6.81 -4.42
N TYR A 86 -5.77 -6.91 -5.15
CA TYR A 86 -7.04 -6.27 -4.83
C TYR A 86 -8.00 -7.29 -4.20
N PHE A 87 -8.30 -7.13 -2.93
CA PHE A 87 -9.24 -7.98 -2.19
C PHE A 87 -10.64 -7.37 -2.34
N ASP A 88 -11.49 -8.03 -3.10
CA ASP A 88 -12.84 -7.56 -3.40
C ASP A 88 -13.85 -8.26 -2.48
N THR A 89 -14.43 -7.50 -1.57
CA THR A 89 -15.42 -8.00 -0.60
C THR A 89 -16.85 -7.93 -1.10
N GLU A 90 -17.09 -7.09 -2.10
CA GLU A 90 -18.43 -6.85 -2.64
C GLU A 90 -18.66 -7.55 -3.99
N SER A 91 -17.61 -8.19 -4.54
CA SER A 91 -17.62 -8.76 -5.91
C SER A 91 -18.02 -7.73 -6.97
N ALA A 92 -17.61 -6.48 -6.76
CA ALA A 92 -17.97 -5.34 -7.59
C ALA A 92 -16.90 -4.99 -8.63
N ILE A 93 -15.70 -5.50 -8.49
CA ILE A 93 -14.58 -5.20 -9.40
C ILE A 93 -14.69 -6.07 -10.64
N THR A 94 -14.84 -5.41 -11.79
CA THR A 94 -14.84 -6.07 -13.09
C THR A 94 -13.62 -5.69 -13.91
N ARG A 95 -13.26 -6.53 -14.87
CA ARG A 95 -12.17 -6.26 -15.81
C ARG A 95 -12.39 -4.94 -16.56
N GLU A 96 -13.61 -4.70 -17.03
CA GLU A 96 -13.99 -3.48 -17.75
C GLU A 96 -13.79 -2.23 -16.87
N MET A 97 -14.15 -2.32 -15.58
CA MET A 97 -13.93 -1.24 -14.63
C MET A 97 -12.43 -0.93 -14.47
N LEU A 98 -11.59 -1.94 -14.33
CA LEU A 98 -10.14 -1.77 -14.23
C LEU A 98 -9.56 -1.14 -15.51
N GLU A 99 -9.90 -1.69 -16.68
CA GLU A 99 -9.44 -1.21 -17.98
C GLU A 99 -9.89 0.23 -18.27
N SER A 100 -11.15 0.56 -17.96
CA SER A 100 -11.69 1.92 -18.14
C SER A 100 -11.00 2.96 -17.23
N ARG A 101 -10.33 2.52 -16.17
CA ARG A 101 -9.55 3.35 -15.25
C ARG A 101 -8.06 3.34 -15.53
N GLY A 102 -7.64 2.68 -16.62
CA GLY A 102 -6.23 2.58 -16.97
C GLY A 102 -5.40 1.65 -16.07
N VAL A 103 -6.07 0.85 -15.22
CA VAL A 103 -5.37 -0.11 -14.35
C VAL A 103 -4.87 -1.28 -15.19
N ASP A 104 -3.59 -1.60 -15.08
CA ASP A 104 -2.99 -2.75 -15.77
C ASP A 104 -3.51 -4.08 -15.18
N THR A 105 -4.43 -4.71 -15.92
CA THR A 105 -5.07 -5.96 -15.52
C THR A 105 -4.13 -7.16 -15.51
N LYS A 106 -2.97 -7.08 -16.18
CA LYS A 106 -1.95 -8.16 -16.17
C LYS A 106 -1.14 -8.18 -14.89
N ARG A 107 -1.04 -7.03 -14.21
CA ARG A 107 -0.29 -6.84 -12.96
C ARG A 107 -1.22 -6.70 -11.74
N THR A 108 -2.53 -6.82 -11.95
CA THR A 108 -3.53 -6.74 -10.89
C THR A 108 -4.22 -8.08 -10.70
N VAL A 109 -4.13 -8.64 -9.50
CA VAL A 109 -4.81 -9.87 -9.10
C VAL A 109 -6.01 -9.50 -8.24
N VAL A 110 -7.21 -9.85 -8.68
CA VAL A 110 -8.45 -9.66 -7.89
C VAL A 110 -8.73 -10.94 -7.12
N LEU A 111 -8.85 -10.80 -5.80
CA LEU A 111 -9.14 -11.90 -4.88
C LEU A 111 -10.50 -11.65 -4.23
N ASN A 112 -11.51 -12.42 -4.59
CA ASN A 112 -12.78 -12.36 -3.90
C ASN A 112 -12.63 -12.92 -2.49
N VAL A 113 -13.08 -12.15 -1.51
CA VAL A 113 -13.07 -12.51 -0.08
C VAL A 113 -14.40 -12.12 0.53
N VAL A 114 -15.01 -13.02 1.27
CA VAL A 114 -16.35 -12.80 1.86
C VAL A 114 -16.23 -12.52 3.36
N THR A 115 -15.21 -13.06 4.01
CA THR A 115 -15.00 -12.93 5.45
C THR A 115 -13.64 -12.33 5.76
N ILE A 116 -13.52 -11.76 6.97
CA ILE A 116 -12.25 -11.25 7.49
C ILE A 116 -11.22 -12.38 7.62
N GLU A 117 -11.66 -13.58 7.97
CA GLU A 117 -10.80 -14.75 8.10
C GLU A 117 -10.20 -15.15 6.75
N GLU A 118 -11.00 -15.15 5.69
CA GLU A 118 -10.51 -15.41 4.32
C GLU A 118 -9.52 -14.34 3.87
N PHE A 119 -9.84 -13.07 4.09
CA PHE A 119 -8.91 -11.97 3.81
C PHE A 119 -7.59 -12.18 4.54
N ARG A 120 -7.64 -12.38 5.86
CA ARG A 120 -6.46 -12.61 6.69
C ARG A 120 -5.62 -13.76 6.16
N GLN A 121 -6.25 -14.88 5.86
CA GLN A 121 -5.56 -16.08 5.37
C GLN A 121 -4.85 -15.80 4.05
N LYS A 122 -5.56 -15.23 3.05
CA LYS A 122 -5.01 -14.96 1.73
C LYS A 122 -3.92 -13.87 1.79
N ALA A 123 -4.13 -12.82 2.58
CA ALA A 123 -3.16 -11.75 2.77
C ALA A 123 -1.87 -12.27 3.42
N LEU A 124 -1.95 -13.05 4.50
CA LEU A 124 -0.79 -13.64 5.15
C LEU A 124 -0.05 -14.61 4.22
N GLN A 125 -0.76 -15.44 3.44
CA GLN A 125 -0.13 -16.31 2.46
C GLN A 125 0.64 -15.54 1.40
N ALA A 126 0.09 -14.41 0.92
CA ALA A 126 0.76 -13.56 -0.04
C ALA A 126 2.02 -12.91 0.56
N VAL A 127 1.92 -12.36 1.77
CA VAL A 127 3.05 -11.75 2.49
C VAL A 127 4.13 -12.79 2.78
N ASP A 128 3.77 -13.97 3.29
CA ASP A 128 4.73 -15.04 3.57
C ASP A 128 5.49 -15.50 2.31
N LYS A 129 4.78 -15.57 1.19
CA LYS A 129 5.40 -15.90 -0.09
C LYS A 129 6.33 -14.79 -0.55
N TYR A 130 5.93 -13.55 -0.40
CA TYR A 130 6.73 -12.37 -0.76
C TYR A 130 8.01 -12.27 0.08
N LEU A 131 7.92 -12.47 1.39
CA LEU A 131 9.07 -12.42 2.30
C LEU A 131 10.10 -13.54 2.08
N LYS A 132 9.66 -14.67 1.51
CA LYS A 132 10.57 -15.77 1.12
C LYS A 132 11.36 -15.48 -0.15
N LEU A 133 11.00 -14.46 -0.90
CA LEU A 133 11.78 -14.04 -2.05
C LEU A 133 13.07 -13.34 -1.57
N PRO A 134 14.21 -13.57 -2.25
CA PRO A 134 15.41 -12.75 -2.06
C PRO A 134 15.07 -11.25 -2.23
N GLU A 135 15.73 -10.40 -1.49
CA GLU A 135 15.43 -8.95 -1.49
C GLU A 135 15.54 -8.32 -2.89
N ASP A 136 16.55 -8.74 -3.66
CA ASP A 136 16.79 -8.32 -5.02
C ASP A 136 15.70 -8.75 -6.02
N LYS A 137 14.81 -9.67 -5.62
CA LYS A 137 13.68 -10.18 -6.42
C LYS A 137 12.32 -9.72 -5.91
N ARG A 138 12.29 -8.93 -4.84
CA ARG A 138 11.06 -8.38 -4.30
C ARG A 138 10.61 -7.20 -5.16
N GLN A 139 9.50 -7.35 -5.82
CA GLN A 139 8.86 -6.30 -6.60
C GLN A 139 8.01 -5.40 -5.68
N PRO A 140 7.85 -4.10 -6.00
CA PRO A 140 6.88 -3.28 -5.30
C PRO A 140 5.49 -3.93 -5.32
N MET A 141 4.85 -4.03 -4.15
CA MET A 141 3.54 -4.66 -4.02
C MET A 141 2.57 -3.75 -3.29
N MET A 142 1.41 -3.51 -3.89
CA MET A 142 0.29 -2.82 -3.27
C MET A 142 -0.82 -3.82 -2.93
N MET A 143 -1.36 -3.72 -1.73
CA MET A 143 -2.54 -4.47 -1.31
C MET A 143 -3.69 -3.49 -1.07
N VAL A 144 -4.86 -3.79 -1.62
CA VAL A 144 -6.10 -3.02 -1.46
C VAL A 144 -7.20 -3.93 -0.95
N LEU A 145 -7.98 -3.45 0.03
CA LEU A 145 -9.16 -4.11 0.58
C LEU A 145 -10.34 -3.15 0.57
#